data_761638eeed3e87b448af7cbf3428d8d8
#
_entry.id   761638eeed3e87b448af7cbf3428d8d8
#
_cell.length_a   1.000
_cell.length_b   1.000
_cell.length_c   1.000
_cell.angle_alpha   90.00
_cell.angle_beta   90.00
_cell.angle_gamma   90.00
#
_symmetry.space_group_name_H-M   'P 1'
#
loop_
_entity.id
_entity.type
_entity.pdbx_description
1 polymer ?
#
loop_
_entity_poly.entity_id
_entity_poly.type
_entity_poly.pdbx_seq_one_letter_code
_entity_poly.pdbx_strand_id
1 'polypeptide(L)'
;MHSKSAVLNQSFIAKLAILCLPSLFLLTALGQRKHEPPVVEDFEHRAQQYLDTQKETHVDIKPSGSAAKIDQEKQEARQKIKQARPEAKQGDIFTPAIGNYFREQLAITLQGPDGAKIRASLRHAEPLPNLRLRVNSRYPSNLPLQSTPPTLLANLPYLPGELQYRIVGRTLVLYDVSSGLIADLLPNAISNQNKIKGK
;
A
#
# COMPACT_ATOMS: atom_id res chain seq x y z
N MET A 1 68.71 15.54 67.28
CA MET A 1 67.90 16.75 67.12
C MET A 1 66.98 16.59 65.92
N HIS A 2 65.68 16.80 66.17
CA HIS A 2 64.56 16.96 65.20
C HIS A 2 64.14 15.78 64.30
N SER A 3 63.23 15.06 64.86
CA SER A 3 62.18 14.27 64.31
C SER A 3 61.37 15.05 63.22
N LYS A 4 61.08 14.40 62.14
CA LYS A 4 59.88 14.76 61.29
C LYS A 4 59.16 13.47 60.90
N SER A 5 58.08 13.26 61.58
CA SER A 5 57.09 12.23 61.31
C SER A 5 56.46 12.42 59.92
N ALA A 6 56.49 11.36 59.11
CA ALA A 6 55.73 11.34 57.83
C ALA A 6 54.30 10.88 58.14
N VAL A 7 53.35 11.76 57.98
CA VAL A 7 51.89 11.48 57.96
C VAL A 7 51.52 10.81 56.68
N LEU A 8 51.19 9.54 56.73
CA LEU A 8 50.72 8.77 55.59
C LEU A 8 49.25 9.14 55.27
N ASN A 9 49.03 9.74 54.08
CA ASN A 9 47.76 10.21 53.66
C ASN A 9 46.89 9.05 53.17
N GLN A 10 45.89 8.67 53.98
CA GLN A 10 44.89 7.59 53.70
C GLN A 10 43.75 8.06 52.77
N SER A 11 44.01 8.74 51.65
CA SER A 11 42.96 9.27 50.77
C SER A 11 42.92 8.68 49.36
N PHE A 12 43.54 7.54 49.10
CA PHE A 12 43.61 7.01 47.72
C PHE A 12 42.86 5.70 47.45
N ILE A 13 42.05 5.18 48.38
CA ILE A 13 41.36 3.87 48.17
C ILE A 13 39.83 3.98 47.99
N ALA A 14 39.25 5.16 47.84
CA ALA A 14 37.78 5.31 47.74
C ALA A 14 37.26 5.84 46.40
N LYS A 15 37.96 5.63 45.28
CA LYS A 15 37.48 6.09 43.94
C LYS A 15 37.54 5.09 42.80
N LEU A 16 37.49 3.78 43.07
CA LEU A 16 37.58 2.77 42.01
C LEU A 16 36.44 1.72 42.08
N ALA A 17 35.23 2.12 42.38
CA ALA A 17 34.10 1.20 42.45
C ALA A 17 32.75 1.75 41.94
N ILE A 18 32.72 2.70 40.98
CA ILE A 18 31.47 3.14 40.33
C ILE A 18 31.78 3.43 38.85
N LEU A 19 32.06 2.38 38.07
CA LEU A 19 32.10 2.53 36.60
C LEU A 19 31.86 1.19 35.88
N CYS A 20 30.84 0.44 36.31
CA CYS A 20 30.39 -0.75 35.55
C CYS A 20 28.92 -0.99 35.79
N LEU A 21 28.02 -0.12 35.23
CA LEU A 21 26.62 -0.46 34.98
C LEU A 21 25.89 0.73 34.34
N PRO A 22 26.04 0.92 33.04
CA PRO A 22 24.88 1.17 32.22
C PRO A 22 25.05 0.59 30.82
N SER A 23 25.29 -0.70 30.63
CA SER A 23 25.33 -1.31 29.30
C SER A 23 24.32 -2.43 29.10
N LEU A 24 23.32 -2.56 29.98
CA LEU A 24 22.30 -3.62 29.85
C LEU A 24 20.90 -3.10 29.60
N PHE A 25 20.73 -1.84 29.16
CA PHE A 25 19.41 -1.27 28.88
C PHE A 25 19.20 -0.88 27.38
N LEU A 26 20.07 -1.36 26.47
CA LEU A 26 19.97 -0.99 25.04
C LEU A 26 19.50 -2.14 24.14
N LEU A 27 18.84 -3.17 24.67
CA LEU A 27 18.45 -4.34 23.85
C LEU A 27 16.96 -4.67 23.87
N THR A 28 16.07 -3.71 24.11
CA THR A 28 14.60 -3.96 24.05
C THR A 28 13.84 -3.02 23.14
N ALA A 29 14.52 -2.33 22.24
CA ALA A 29 13.86 -1.57 21.16
C ALA A 29 13.89 -2.33 19.82
N LEU A 30 13.85 -3.65 19.81
CA LEU A 30 13.36 -4.43 18.68
C LEU A 30 11.85 -4.25 18.71
N GLY A 31 11.40 -3.16 18.05
CA GLY A 31 10.00 -2.87 17.86
C GLY A 31 9.30 -4.14 17.40
N GLN A 32 8.30 -4.58 18.16
CA GLN A 32 7.39 -5.62 17.74
C GLN A 32 6.81 -5.15 16.41
N ARG A 33 7.33 -5.67 15.30
CA ARG A 33 6.64 -5.56 14.00
C ARG A 33 5.28 -6.16 14.28
N LYS A 34 4.25 -5.32 14.24
CA LYS A 34 2.87 -5.78 14.30
C LYS A 34 2.78 -6.86 13.23
N HIS A 35 2.61 -8.10 13.65
CA HIS A 35 2.55 -9.23 12.72
C HIS A 35 1.34 -8.98 11.81
N GLU A 36 1.62 -8.67 10.55
CA GLU A 36 0.56 -8.49 9.57
C GLU A 36 -0.10 -9.84 9.29
N PRO A 37 -1.40 -9.86 9.00
CA PRO A 37 -2.06 -11.11 8.62
C PRO A 37 -1.37 -11.73 7.39
N PRO A 38 -1.20 -13.06 7.32
CA PRO A 38 -0.54 -13.72 6.19
C PRO A 38 -1.16 -13.38 4.82
N VAL A 39 -2.46 -13.06 4.79
CA VAL A 39 -3.16 -12.62 3.58
C VAL A 39 -2.67 -11.26 3.07
N VAL A 40 -2.21 -10.38 3.96
CA VAL A 40 -1.61 -9.09 3.60
C VAL A 40 -0.22 -9.31 3.03
N GLU A 41 0.59 -10.16 3.64
CA GLU A 41 1.92 -10.54 3.14
C GLU A 41 1.83 -11.17 1.73
N ASP A 42 0.84 -12.07 1.49
CA ASP A 42 0.60 -12.65 0.14
C ASP A 42 0.21 -11.57 -0.88
N PHE A 43 -0.64 -10.62 -0.48
CA PHE A 43 -1.00 -9.50 -1.35
C PHE A 43 0.22 -8.63 -1.69
N GLU A 44 1.02 -8.22 -0.70
CA GLU A 44 2.21 -7.40 -0.90
C GLU A 44 3.23 -8.10 -1.79
N HIS A 45 3.45 -9.39 -1.58
CA HIS A 45 4.33 -10.20 -2.42
C HIS A 45 3.87 -10.21 -3.88
N ARG A 46 2.56 -10.41 -4.16
CA ARG A 46 2.01 -10.39 -5.52
C ARG A 46 2.07 -9.01 -6.17
N ALA A 47 1.80 -7.97 -5.40
CA ALA A 47 1.95 -6.59 -5.87
C ALA A 47 3.41 -6.28 -6.21
N GLN A 48 4.35 -6.76 -5.40
CA GLN A 48 5.78 -6.62 -5.66
C GLN A 48 6.22 -7.39 -6.91
N GLN A 49 5.76 -8.63 -7.11
CA GLN A 49 6.02 -9.40 -8.33
C GLN A 49 5.55 -8.67 -9.59
N TYR A 50 4.39 -8.00 -9.51
CA TYR A 50 3.93 -7.15 -10.61
C TYR A 50 4.90 -6.00 -10.89
N LEU A 51 5.36 -5.30 -9.86
CA LEU A 51 6.31 -4.20 -9.99
C LEU A 51 7.68 -4.65 -10.50
N ASP A 52 8.13 -5.83 -10.10
CA ASP A 52 9.39 -6.39 -10.59
C ASP A 52 9.29 -6.69 -12.10
N THR A 53 8.18 -7.29 -12.54
CA THR A 53 7.90 -7.47 -13.98
C THR A 53 7.85 -6.13 -14.72
N GLN A 54 7.25 -5.09 -14.13
CA GLN A 54 7.22 -3.75 -14.69
C GLN A 54 8.63 -3.17 -14.85
N LYS A 55 9.49 -3.29 -13.83
CA LYS A 55 10.89 -2.84 -13.84
C LYS A 55 11.72 -3.58 -14.88
N GLU A 56 11.56 -4.89 -15.00
CA GLU A 56 12.25 -5.71 -16.00
C GLU A 56 11.93 -5.29 -17.43
N THR A 57 10.77 -4.71 -17.67
CA THR A 57 10.39 -4.18 -18.99
C THR A 57 11.13 -2.89 -19.37
N HIS A 58 11.98 -2.35 -18.49
CA HIS A 58 12.78 -1.12 -18.68
C HIS A 58 11.97 0.05 -19.24
N VAL A 59 10.82 0.33 -18.61
CA VAL A 59 9.99 1.45 -19.01
C VAL A 59 10.28 2.65 -18.11
N ASP A 60 11.34 3.36 -18.41
CA ASP A 60 11.61 4.67 -17.84
C ASP A 60 10.75 5.72 -18.51
N ILE A 61 9.60 6.05 -17.92
CA ILE A 61 8.80 7.19 -18.36
C ILE A 61 9.49 8.45 -17.87
N LYS A 62 10.17 9.13 -18.78
CA LYS A 62 10.91 10.36 -18.47
C LYS A 62 9.93 11.54 -18.32
N PRO A 63 10.15 12.41 -17.33
CA PRO A 63 9.40 13.66 -17.26
C PRO A 63 9.50 14.42 -18.59
N SER A 64 8.39 14.72 -19.23
CA SER A 64 8.32 15.47 -20.48
C SER A 64 7.24 16.54 -20.37
N GLY A 65 7.53 17.73 -20.90
CA GLY A 65 6.53 18.78 -21.06
C GLY A 65 5.49 18.53 -22.15
N SER A 66 5.64 17.45 -22.94
CA SER A 66 4.73 17.10 -24.03
C SER A 66 3.79 15.97 -23.62
N ALA A 67 2.49 16.25 -23.57
CA ALA A 67 1.46 15.24 -23.27
C ALA A 67 1.47 14.09 -24.29
N ALA A 68 1.73 14.39 -25.59
CA ALA A 68 1.82 13.38 -26.63
C ALA A 68 2.98 12.42 -26.41
N LYS A 69 4.13 12.93 -25.99
CA LYS A 69 5.31 12.09 -25.68
C LYS A 69 5.05 11.20 -24.46
N ILE A 70 4.44 11.74 -23.43
CA ILE A 70 4.06 10.96 -22.23
C ILE A 70 3.07 9.85 -22.61
N ASP A 71 2.09 10.12 -23.45
CA ASP A 71 1.13 9.11 -23.92
C ASP A 71 1.80 8.01 -24.75
N GLN A 72 2.76 8.36 -25.61
CA GLN A 72 3.54 7.39 -26.38
C GLN A 72 4.37 6.50 -25.46
N GLU A 73 5.13 7.07 -24.55
CA GLU A 73 5.96 6.32 -23.57
C GLU A 73 5.08 5.37 -22.73
N LYS A 74 3.92 5.83 -22.26
CA LYS A 74 2.93 4.99 -21.57
C LYS A 74 2.38 3.88 -22.47
N GLN A 75 2.20 4.13 -23.75
CA GLN A 75 1.74 3.10 -24.69
C GLN A 75 2.79 2.01 -24.89
N GLU A 76 4.04 2.38 -25.05
CA GLU A 76 5.18 1.44 -25.15
C GLU A 76 5.29 0.60 -23.87
N ALA A 77 5.20 1.25 -22.70
CA ALA A 77 5.16 0.60 -21.40
C ALA A 77 4.06 -0.47 -21.33
N ARG A 78 2.84 -0.09 -21.70
CA ARG A 78 1.69 -1.01 -21.71
C ARG A 78 1.92 -2.23 -22.60
N GLN A 79 2.51 -2.04 -23.77
CA GLN A 79 2.79 -3.16 -24.69
C GLN A 79 3.80 -4.14 -24.09
N LYS A 80 4.90 -3.64 -23.55
CA LYS A 80 5.93 -4.46 -22.92
C LYS A 80 5.39 -5.24 -21.70
N ILE A 81 4.65 -4.57 -20.81
CA ILE A 81 4.03 -5.24 -19.65
C ILE A 81 3.05 -6.32 -20.10
N LYS A 82 2.24 -6.08 -21.13
CA LYS A 82 1.33 -7.09 -21.69
C LYS A 82 2.08 -8.30 -22.27
N GLN A 83 3.21 -8.07 -22.92
CA GLN A 83 4.05 -9.15 -23.45
C GLN A 83 4.71 -9.97 -22.34
N ALA A 84 5.11 -9.32 -21.26
CA ALA A 84 5.67 -9.99 -20.09
C ALA A 84 4.61 -10.75 -19.26
N ARG A 85 3.32 -10.38 -19.39
CA ARG A 85 2.20 -10.98 -18.65
C ARG A 85 1.06 -11.41 -19.60
N PRO A 86 1.30 -12.29 -20.58
CA PRO A 86 0.30 -12.65 -21.58
C PRO A 86 -0.92 -13.36 -20.98
N GLU A 87 -0.71 -14.14 -19.92
CA GLU A 87 -1.77 -14.92 -19.25
C GLU A 87 -2.41 -14.18 -18.05
N ALA A 88 -2.12 -12.89 -17.89
CA ALA A 88 -2.64 -12.12 -16.77
C ALA A 88 -4.17 -12.06 -16.78
N LYS A 89 -4.77 -12.41 -15.65
CA LYS A 89 -6.21 -12.50 -15.46
C LYS A 89 -6.64 -11.92 -14.11
N GLN A 90 -7.93 -11.67 -13.99
CA GLN A 90 -8.53 -11.22 -12.75
C GLN A 90 -8.32 -12.25 -11.64
N GLY A 91 -7.84 -11.77 -10.49
CA GLY A 91 -7.56 -12.58 -9.31
C GLY A 91 -6.12 -13.08 -9.21
N ASP A 92 -5.23 -12.68 -10.11
CA ASP A 92 -3.81 -13.01 -10.01
C ASP A 92 -3.16 -12.32 -8.79
N ILE A 93 -3.59 -11.08 -8.50
CA ILE A 93 -3.15 -10.32 -7.32
C ILE A 93 -4.24 -10.37 -6.24
N PHE A 94 -5.48 -10.03 -6.59
CA PHE A 94 -6.62 -10.17 -5.71
C PHE A 94 -7.16 -11.60 -5.69
N THR A 95 -6.36 -12.56 -5.18
CA THR A 95 -6.83 -13.95 -5.01
C THR A 95 -8.13 -14.01 -4.21
N PRO A 96 -8.88 -15.12 -4.21
CA PRO A 96 -10.11 -15.21 -3.43
C PRO A 96 -9.93 -14.86 -1.95
N ALA A 97 -8.84 -15.30 -1.32
CA ALA A 97 -8.54 -15.00 0.09
C ALA A 97 -8.28 -13.51 0.31
N ILE A 98 -7.41 -12.91 -0.53
CA ILE A 98 -7.10 -11.48 -0.51
C ILE A 98 -8.37 -10.67 -0.79
N GLY A 99 -9.14 -11.05 -1.79
CA GLY A 99 -10.39 -10.37 -2.14
C GLY A 99 -11.42 -10.38 -1.01
N ASN A 100 -11.53 -11.46 -0.25
CA ASN A 100 -12.41 -11.53 0.92
C ASN A 100 -11.93 -10.59 2.03
N TYR A 101 -10.65 -10.60 2.34
CA TYR A 101 -10.05 -9.68 3.31
C TYR A 101 -10.32 -8.21 2.93
N PHE A 102 -10.07 -7.83 1.68
CA PHE A 102 -10.30 -6.46 1.21
C PHE A 102 -11.77 -6.04 1.31
N ARG A 103 -12.71 -6.92 0.96
CA ARG A 103 -14.15 -6.65 1.11
C ARG A 103 -14.53 -6.44 2.57
N GLU A 104 -13.95 -7.20 3.47
CA GLU A 104 -14.18 -7.06 4.91
C GLU A 104 -13.64 -5.70 5.42
N GLN A 105 -12.40 -5.33 5.08
CA GLN A 105 -11.81 -4.05 5.49
C GLN A 105 -12.62 -2.85 4.94
N LEU A 106 -13.04 -2.92 3.68
CA LEU A 106 -13.91 -1.90 3.10
C LEU A 106 -15.28 -1.85 3.78
N ALA A 107 -15.85 -2.98 4.13
CA ALA A 107 -17.14 -3.05 4.85
C ALA A 107 -17.03 -2.44 6.25
N ILE A 108 -15.96 -2.72 6.99
CA ILE A 108 -15.66 -2.12 8.30
C ILE A 108 -15.62 -0.59 8.17
N THR A 109 -14.86 -0.07 7.22
CA THR A 109 -14.74 1.37 6.98
C THR A 109 -16.10 2.01 6.64
N LEU A 110 -16.88 1.36 5.79
CA LEU A 110 -18.20 1.85 5.39
C LEU A 110 -19.25 1.77 6.50
N GLN A 111 -19.06 0.93 7.51
CA GLN A 111 -19.93 0.85 8.70
C GLN A 111 -19.46 1.81 9.81
N GLY A 112 -18.26 2.32 9.72
CA GLY A 112 -17.67 3.26 10.69
C GLY A 112 -18.33 4.66 10.68
N PRO A 113 -17.85 5.56 11.55
CA PRO A 113 -18.43 6.91 11.75
C PRO A 113 -18.57 7.72 10.47
N ASP A 114 -17.59 7.65 9.58
CA ASP A 114 -17.59 8.37 8.31
C ASP A 114 -18.27 7.62 7.17
N GLY A 115 -18.76 6.42 7.40
CA GLY A 115 -19.32 5.56 6.37
C GLY A 115 -20.49 6.19 5.59
N ALA A 116 -21.32 6.99 6.24
CA ALA A 116 -22.41 7.71 5.57
C ALA A 116 -21.90 8.76 4.58
N LYS A 117 -20.86 9.52 4.95
CA LYS A 117 -20.21 10.51 4.09
C LYS A 117 -19.51 9.85 2.90
N ILE A 118 -18.77 8.77 3.17
CA ILE A 118 -18.09 7.99 2.12
C ILE A 118 -19.10 7.46 1.11
N ARG A 119 -20.20 6.84 1.57
CA ARG A 119 -21.27 6.36 0.69
C ARG A 119 -21.93 7.48 -0.12
N ALA A 120 -22.13 8.65 0.48
CA ALA A 120 -22.64 9.81 -0.25
C ALA A 120 -21.67 10.22 -1.36
N SER A 121 -20.38 10.34 -1.06
CA SER A 121 -19.34 10.65 -2.04
C SER A 121 -19.31 9.65 -3.21
N LEU A 122 -19.39 8.35 -2.92
CA LEU A 122 -19.41 7.31 -3.95
C LEU A 122 -20.69 7.34 -4.84
N ARG A 123 -21.83 7.80 -4.31
CA ARG A 123 -23.06 7.95 -5.10
C ARG A 123 -23.05 9.17 -6.00
N HIS A 124 -22.34 10.22 -5.64
CA HIS A 124 -22.18 11.42 -6.47
C HIS A 124 -21.19 11.21 -7.64
N ALA A 125 -20.49 10.08 -7.64
CA ALA A 125 -19.70 9.66 -8.79
C ALA A 125 -20.63 9.49 -10.01
N GLU A 126 -20.23 10.06 -11.15
CA GLU A 126 -21.02 9.99 -12.38
C GLU A 126 -21.42 8.54 -12.73
N PRO A 127 -22.65 8.31 -13.22
CA PRO A 127 -23.06 7.00 -13.67
C PRO A 127 -22.11 6.52 -14.76
N LEU A 128 -21.43 5.42 -14.51
CA LEU A 128 -20.53 4.83 -15.49
C LEU A 128 -21.38 4.04 -16.49
N PRO A 129 -21.38 4.40 -17.77
CA PRO A 129 -22.01 3.55 -18.78
C PRO A 129 -21.31 2.19 -18.77
N ASN A 130 -21.96 1.12 -19.22
CA ASN A 130 -21.56 -0.29 -19.23
C ASN A 130 -20.05 -0.50 -19.48
N LEU A 131 -19.24 -0.18 -18.49
CA LEU A 131 -17.79 -0.18 -18.58
C LEU A 131 -17.25 -1.57 -18.29
N ARG A 132 -16.62 -2.18 -19.29
CA ARG A 132 -15.94 -3.47 -19.12
C ARG A 132 -14.47 -3.22 -18.77
N LEU A 133 -14.15 -3.21 -17.48
CA LEU A 133 -12.76 -3.22 -17.03
C LEU A 133 -12.14 -4.60 -17.25
N ARG A 134 -10.89 -4.65 -17.66
CA ARG A 134 -10.13 -5.89 -17.84
C ARG A 134 -8.70 -5.71 -17.34
N VAL A 135 -8.14 -6.79 -16.78
CA VAL A 135 -6.71 -6.86 -16.45
C VAL A 135 -5.88 -6.67 -17.71
N ASN A 136 -4.71 -6.07 -17.57
CA ASN A 136 -3.82 -5.69 -18.67
C ASN A 136 -4.44 -4.73 -19.70
N SER A 137 -5.61 -4.14 -19.44
CA SER A 137 -6.15 -3.09 -20.30
C SER A 137 -5.79 -1.69 -19.81
N ARG A 138 -5.76 -0.72 -20.71
CA ARG A 138 -5.63 0.70 -20.35
C ARG A 138 -6.81 1.09 -19.47
N TYR A 139 -6.53 1.82 -18.37
CA TYR A 139 -7.58 2.48 -17.61
C TYR A 139 -8.28 3.50 -18.54
N PRO A 140 -9.61 3.51 -18.62
CA PRO A 140 -10.33 4.36 -19.54
C PRO A 140 -10.08 5.86 -19.27
N SER A 141 -9.65 6.60 -20.31
CA SER A 141 -9.31 8.01 -20.19
C SER A 141 -10.51 8.94 -19.98
N ASN A 142 -11.70 8.45 -20.33
CA ASN A 142 -12.97 9.14 -20.09
C ASN A 142 -13.55 8.95 -18.70
N LEU A 143 -12.92 8.07 -17.89
CA LEU A 143 -13.27 8.00 -16.48
C LEU A 143 -12.53 9.10 -15.75
N PRO A 144 -13.24 9.95 -14.99
CA PRO A 144 -12.57 10.85 -14.08
C PRO A 144 -11.67 10.00 -13.19
N LEU A 145 -10.45 10.47 -12.95
CA LEU A 145 -9.60 9.95 -11.90
C LEU A 145 -10.28 10.31 -10.57
N GLN A 146 -11.42 9.66 -10.30
CA GLN A 146 -12.16 9.89 -9.09
C GLN A 146 -11.21 9.65 -7.93
N SER A 147 -11.01 10.69 -7.15
CA SER A 147 -10.30 10.57 -5.89
C SER A 147 -11.11 9.64 -5.01
N THR A 148 -10.68 8.39 -4.93
CA THR A 148 -11.22 7.46 -3.92
C THR A 148 -11.01 8.12 -2.57
N PRO A 149 -12.06 8.30 -1.74
CA PRO A 149 -11.90 8.96 -0.46
C PRO A 149 -10.77 8.28 0.33
N PRO A 150 -9.74 9.03 0.80
CA PRO A 150 -8.62 8.42 1.53
C PRO A 150 -9.08 7.61 2.73
N THR A 151 -10.14 8.06 3.40
CA THR A 151 -10.76 7.36 4.53
C THR A 151 -11.30 5.98 4.16
N LEU A 152 -11.74 5.76 2.90
CA LEU A 152 -12.17 4.45 2.45
C LEU A 152 -11.00 3.47 2.35
N LEU A 153 -9.83 3.96 2.02
CA LEU A 153 -8.62 3.16 1.82
C LEU A 153 -7.79 2.97 3.09
N ALA A 154 -8.16 3.64 4.19
CA ALA A 154 -7.36 3.72 5.41
C ALA A 154 -7.02 2.36 6.05
N ASN A 155 -7.88 1.35 5.85
CA ASN A 155 -7.70 0.00 6.38
C ASN A 155 -7.12 -1.00 5.35
N LEU A 156 -6.82 -0.54 4.14
CA LEU A 156 -6.19 -1.39 3.14
C LEU A 156 -4.67 -1.38 3.28
N PRO A 157 -3.97 -2.44 2.86
CA PRO A 157 -2.51 -2.49 2.84
C PRO A 157 -1.92 -1.31 2.07
N TYR A 158 -0.76 -0.86 2.52
CA TYR A 158 -0.03 0.20 1.82
C TYR A 158 0.45 -0.27 0.45
N LEU A 159 0.36 0.60 -0.55
CA LEU A 159 0.89 0.34 -1.89
C LEU A 159 2.16 1.14 -2.15
N PRO A 160 3.15 0.58 -2.85
CA PRO A 160 4.26 1.36 -3.37
C PRO A 160 3.76 2.44 -4.34
N GLY A 161 4.54 3.50 -4.53
CA GLY A 161 4.12 4.71 -5.26
C GLY A 161 3.67 4.51 -6.71
N GLU A 162 4.06 3.41 -7.33
CA GLU A 162 3.70 3.05 -8.70
C GLU A 162 2.27 2.46 -8.83
N LEU A 163 1.72 1.96 -7.72
CA LEU A 163 0.39 1.39 -7.69
C LEU A 163 -0.58 2.27 -6.91
N GLN A 164 -1.83 2.28 -7.32
CA GLN A 164 -2.90 2.99 -6.63
C GLN A 164 -4.19 2.17 -6.61
N TYR A 165 -4.93 2.26 -5.51
CA TYR A 165 -6.30 1.79 -5.46
C TYR A 165 -7.23 2.82 -6.13
N ARG A 166 -8.15 2.32 -6.96
CA ARG A 166 -9.22 3.09 -7.57
C ARG A 166 -10.54 2.40 -7.34
N ILE A 167 -11.60 3.16 -7.10
CA ILE A 167 -12.96 2.63 -7.06
C ILE A 167 -13.67 3.04 -8.34
N VAL A 168 -14.18 2.05 -9.06
CA VAL A 168 -14.96 2.24 -10.28
C VAL A 168 -16.30 1.53 -10.10
N GLY A 169 -17.33 2.30 -9.79
CA GLY A 169 -18.60 1.76 -9.35
C GLY A 169 -18.44 0.97 -8.05
N ARG A 170 -18.53 -0.35 -8.13
CA ARG A 170 -18.36 -1.27 -6.99
C ARG A 170 -17.08 -2.11 -7.06
N THR A 171 -16.27 -1.85 -8.07
CA THR A 171 -15.03 -2.59 -8.31
C THR A 171 -13.84 -1.83 -7.74
N LEU A 172 -13.02 -2.50 -6.94
CA LEU A 172 -11.69 -2.01 -6.58
C LEU A 172 -10.73 -2.38 -7.71
N VAL A 173 -10.02 -1.39 -8.20
CA VAL A 173 -9.03 -1.52 -9.28
C VAL A 173 -7.65 -1.30 -8.71
N LEU A 174 -6.73 -2.19 -8.98
CA LEU A 174 -5.31 -1.96 -8.79
C LEU A 174 -4.75 -1.32 -10.06
N TYR A 175 -4.42 -0.04 -9.96
CA TYR A 175 -4.03 0.81 -11.07
C TYR A 175 -2.52 1.08 -11.04
N ASP A 176 -1.85 0.82 -12.16
CA ASP A 176 -0.46 1.20 -12.37
C ASP A 176 -0.38 2.62 -12.94
N VAL A 177 0.16 3.53 -12.17
CA VAL A 177 0.23 4.97 -12.50
C VAL A 177 1.19 5.23 -13.67
N SER A 178 2.29 4.51 -13.73
CA SER A 178 3.33 4.73 -14.72
C SER A 178 2.89 4.30 -16.11
N SER A 179 2.30 3.12 -16.25
CA SER A 179 1.81 2.64 -17.55
C SER A 179 0.37 3.03 -17.87
N GLY A 180 -0.43 3.35 -16.86
CA GLY A 180 -1.86 3.55 -16.99
C GLY A 180 -2.65 2.26 -17.20
N LEU A 181 -2.08 1.10 -16.79
CA LEU A 181 -2.73 -0.20 -16.86
C LEU A 181 -3.55 -0.52 -15.61
N ILE A 182 -4.50 -1.42 -15.81
CA ILE A 182 -5.19 -2.14 -14.75
C ILE A 182 -4.37 -3.40 -14.44
N ALA A 183 -3.70 -3.42 -13.28
CA ALA A 183 -2.89 -4.55 -12.84
C ALA A 183 -3.75 -5.73 -12.38
N ASP A 184 -4.85 -5.46 -11.66
CA ASP A 184 -5.87 -6.43 -11.28
C ASP A 184 -7.19 -5.75 -10.89
N LEU A 185 -8.25 -6.55 -10.72
CA LEU A 185 -9.62 -6.12 -10.40
C LEU A 185 -10.23 -6.97 -9.29
N LEU A 186 -10.90 -6.32 -8.36
CA LEU A 186 -11.75 -6.95 -7.37
C LEU A 186 -13.21 -6.50 -7.56
N PRO A 187 -14.02 -7.23 -8.34
CA PRO A 187 -15.43 -6.93 -8.50
C PRO A 187 -16.21 -7.07 -7.17
N ASN A 188 -17.28 -6.28 -7.04
CA ASN A 188 -18.10 -6.28 -5.83
C ASN A 188 -17.31 -6.06 -4.54
N ALA A 189 -16.23 -5.27 -4.61
CA ALA A 189 -15.45 -4.86 -3.45
C ALA A 189 -16.31 -4.06 -2.45
N ILE A 190 -17.26 -3.30 -2.97
CA ILE A 190 -18.27 -2.57 -2.18
C ILE A 190 -19.61 -3.28 -2.30
N SER A 191 -20.16 -3.73 -1.17
CA SER A 191 -21.44 -4.42 -1.12
C SER A 191 -22.64 -3.49 -1.42
N ASN A 192 -23.69 -4.03 -2.07
CA ASN A 192 -24.98 -3.34 -2.19
C ASN A 192 -25.69 -3.33 -0.83
N GLN A 193 -25.72 -2.19 -0.19
CA GLN A 193 -26.43 -2.03 1.10
C GLN A 193 -27.97 -2.04 0.99
N ASN A 194 -28.53 -2.13 -0.22
CA ASN A 194 -29.98 -2.24 -0.39
C ASN A 194 -30.56 -3.60 0.02
N LYS A 195 -29.73 -4.60 0.36
CA LYS A 195 -30.17 -5.95 0.75
C LYS A 195 -30.36 -6.17 2.26
N ILE A 196 -29.98 -5.20 3.11
CA ILE A 196 -30.01 -5.36 4.58
C ILE A 196 -31.30 -4.80 5.22
N LYS A 197 -32.18 -4.14 4.46
CA LYS A 197 -33.47 -3.63 4.96
C LYS A 197 -34.66 -4.56 4.73
N GLY A 198 -34.42 -5.86 4.61
CA GLY A 198 -35.47 -6.84 4.40
C GLY A 198 -35.25 -8.12 5.21
N LYS A 199 -35.28 -8.03 6.55
CA LYS A 199 -35.64 -9.11 7.46
C LYS A 199 -36.23 -8.52 8.73
#